data_0afe77b8e857bc79e8115daf5357fe06
#
_entry.id   0afe77b8e857bc79e8115daf5357fe06
#
_cell.length_a   1.000
_cell.length_b   1.000
_cell.length_c   1.000
_cell.angle_alpha   90.00
_cell.angle_beta   90.00
_cell.angle_gamma   90.00
#
_symmetry.space_group_name_H-M   'P 1'
#
loop_
_entity.id
_entity.type
_entity.pdbx_description
1 polymer ?
#
loop_
_entity_poly.entity_id
_entity_poly.type
_entity_poly.pdbx_seq_one_letter_code
_entity_poly.pdbx_strand_id
1 'polypeptide(L)'
;MEYRIEKDTMGKVQVPAHVYWGAQTQRSIENFPIAQDINKMPKEIIRAFAYLKKAAAITNFEAGVLDEAKKNLIGQVCDEILGGQWADQFPLVVWQTGSGTQSNMNCNEVIAYRAHVLQGGSLLDEQKFVHPNDDVNKSQSSNDTFPTAMHIAAYQALVEVTIPGITKLRDTLAAKAKAFKNVVKIGRTHFMDATPLTLGQEFSGYVSQLDHGLRAINYSLAHLSELALGGTAVGTGINTPKGYSENVAKHIAALTGLPFVTAENKFEALAAHDAIVEAHGALKTVAVSLMKIGNDVRMLSSGPRSGIGEIYIPDNEPGSSIMPGKVNPTQCEAMTMVAAQVMGNDVAIGIGGSNGHFELNVFKPVMIYNFLHSARLIGDVCVAFNDKCAVGIEPLHDNIKKHVNNSLMLVTALNTKIGYYKAAEIAQTAHKNGSTLKETAISLGYLTAEEFDAWVKPENMVGEINL
;
A
#
# COMPACT_ATOMS: atom_id res chain seq x y z
N MET A 1 -15.39 38.56 5.23
CA MET A 1 -15.29 37.81 3.96
C MET A 1 -16.43 38.23 3.09
N GLU A 2 -16.18 38.44 1.81
CA GLU A 2 -17.25 38.67 0.83
C GLU A 2 -17.87 37.34 0.40
N TYR A 3 -19.19 37.34 0.21
CA TYR A 3 -19.96 36.18 -0.20
C TYR A 3 -20.71 36.49 -1.50
N ARG A 4 -20.90 35.45 -2.34
CA ARG A 4 -21.85 35.47 -3.45
C ARG A 4 -23.00 34.51 -3.15
N ILE A 5 -24.11 34.71 -3.83
CA ILE A 5 -25.26 33.82 -3.73
C ILE A 5 -25.24 32.84 -4.89
N GLU A 6 -25.16 31.54 -4.55
CA GLU A 6 -25.33 30.45 -5.50
C GLU A 6 -26.70 29.77 -5.29
N LYS A 7 -27.15 29.01 -6.25
CA LYS A 7 -28.45 28.34 -6.20
C LYS A 7 -28.34 26.91 -6.70
N ASP A 8 -28.97 26.00 -6.00
CA ASP A 8 -29.25 24.64 -6.44
C ASP A 8 -30.75 24.30 -6.34
N THR A 9 -31.11 23.02 -6.48
CA THR A 9 -32.51 22.56 -6.41
C THR A 9 -33.13 22.76 -5.02
N MET A 10 -32.36 22.97 -3.99
CA MET A 10 -32.83 23.23 -2.61
C MET A 10 -32.94 24.74 -2.29
N GLY A 11 -32.52 25.61 -3.21
CA GLY A 11 -32.60 27.05 -3.05
C GLY A 11 -31.24 27.75 -2.97
N LYS A 12 -31.25 28.97 -2.42
CA LYS A 12 -30.08 29.85 -2.33
C LYS A 12 -29.16 29.46 -1.17
N VAL A 13 -27.84 29.59 -1.40
CA VAL A 13 -26.80 29.40 -0.39
C VAL A 13 -25.71 30.46 -0.55
N GLN A 14 -25.10 30.91 0.55
CA GLN A 14 -23.98 31.83 0.54
C GLN A 14 -22.66 31.04 0.34
N VAL A 15 -21.88 31.43 -0.64
CA VAL A 15 -20.57 30.84 -0.96
C VAL A 15 -19.52 31.92 -0.89
N PRO A 16 -18.31 31.70 -0.34
CA PRO A 16 -17.26 32.72 -0.36
C PRO A 16 -17.00 33.22 -1.78
N ALA A 17 -16.88 34.51 -1.98
CA ALA A 17 -16.87 35.12 -3.31
C ALA A 17 -15.67 34.69 -4.19
N HIS A 18 -14.56 34.34 -3.56
CA HIS A 18 -13.27 34.03 -4.22
C HIS A 18 -13.04 32.57 -4.61
N VAL A 19 -13.92 31.66 -4.17
CA VAL A 19 -13.74 30.21 -4.43
C VAL A 19 -14.43 29.76 -5.72
N TYR A 20 -13.91 28.69 -6.33
CA TYR A 20 -14.48 28.10 -7.56
C TYR A 20 -15.58 27.08 -7.28
N TRP A 21 -15.77 26.62 -6.04
CA TRP A 21 -16.91 25.73 -5.76
C TRP A 21 -18.24 26.48 -5.69
N GLY A 22 -19.34 25.76 -5.87
CA GLY A 22 -20.67 26.31 -5.90
C GLY A 22 -21.53 25.86 -4.72
N ALA A 23 -22.86 25.84 -4.95
CA ALA A 23 -23.87 25.59 -3.94
C ALA A 23 -23.77 24.18 -3.32
N GLN A 24 -23.58 23.16 -4.12
CA GLN A 24 -23.56 21.76 -3.62
C GLN A 24 -22.35 21.48 -2.75
N THR A 25 -21.18 21.98 -3.12
CA THR A 25 -19.98 21.87 -2.28
C THR A 25 -20.15 22.62 -0.97
N GLN A 26 -20.67 23.83 -1.00
CA GLN A 26 -20.92 24.64 0.20
C GLN A 26 -21.85 23.91 1.18
N ARG A 27 -22.95 23.34 0.68
CA ARG A 27 -23.87 22.56 1.51
C ARG A 27 -23.18 21.34 2.11
N SER A 28 -22.30 20.68 1.39
CA SER A 28 -21.54 19.53 1.91
C SER A 28 -20.62 19.92 3.07
N ILE A 29 -19.94 21.07 2.95
CA ILE A 29 -19.10 21.61 4.02
C ILE A 29 -19.93 21.85 5.30
N GLU A 30 -21.12 22.41 5.14
CA GLU A 30 -22.04 22.72 6.26
C GLU A 30 -22.71 21.48 6.84
N ASN A 31 -23.03 20.50 6.00
CA ASN A 31 -23.76 19.29 6.40
C ASN A 31 -22.87 18.23 7.05
N PHE A 32 -21.58 18.19 6.73
CA PHE A 32 -20.64 17.18 7.22
C PHE A 32 -19.43 17.79 7.97
N PRO A 33 -19.65 18.49 9.10
CA PRO A 33 -18.56 19.05 9.89
C PRO A 33 -17.87 17.98 10.75
N ILE A 34 -17.35 16.92 10.11
CA ILE A 34 -16.79 15.74 10.75
C ILE A 34 -15.31 15.66 10.43
N ALA A 35 -14.43 15.89 11.41
CA ALA A 35 -12.97 15.81 11.30
C ALA A 35 -12.41 16.56 10.07
N GLN A 36 -12.90 17.79 9.84
CA GLN A 36 -12.62 18.60 8.64
C GLN A 36 -11.15 18.98 8.47
N ASP A 37 -10.41 19.02 9.55
CA ASP A 37 -8.98 19.33 9.60
C ASP A 37 -8.08 18.11 9.38
N ILE A 38 -8.63 16.89 9.52
CA ILE A 38 -7.85 15.64 9.51
C ILE A 38 -8.19 14.75 8.30
N ASN A 39 -9.47 14.56 8.00
CA ASN A 39 -9.93 13.54 7.05
C ASN A 39 -10.49 14.15 5.75
N LYS A 40 -9.69 14.94 5.05
CA LYS A 40 -10.04 15.43 3.70
C LYS A 40 -9.98 14.31 2.66
N MET A 41 -10.78 14.47 1.61
CA MET A 41 -10.71 13.59 0.45
C MET A 41 -9.28 13.60 -0.14
N PRO A 42 -8.66 12.43 -0.37
CA PRO A 42 -7.29 12.35 -0.87
C PRO A 42 -7.12 13.07 -2.21
N LYS A 43 -5.98 13.75 -2.37
CA LYS A 43 -5.64 14.44 -3.63
C LYS A 43 -5.57 13.51 -4.84
N GLU A 44 -5.26 12.25 -4.62
CA GLU A 44 -5.23 11.20 -5.64
C GLU A 44 -6.62 11.00 -6.27
N ILE A 45 -7.70 11.13 -5.49
CA ILE A 45 -9.07 11.08 -6.00
C ILE A 45 -9.38 12.33 -6.84
N ILE A 46 -8.93 13.50 -6.42
CA ILE A 46 -9.13 14.75 -7.19
C ILE A 46 -8.41 14.66 -8.54
N ARG A 47 -7.17 14.15 -8.56
CA ARG A 47 -6.41 13.89 -9.80
C ARG A 47 -7.12 12.87 -10.69
N ALA A 48 -7.65 11.80 -10.10
CA ALA A 48 -8.41 10.79 -10.84
C ALA A 48 -9.68 11.38 -11.47
N PHE A 49 -10.40 12.24 -10.75
CA PHE A 49 -11.52 12.98 -11.32
C PHE A 49 -11.09 13.88 -12.48
N ALA A 50 -9.95 14.55 -12.41
CA ALA A 50 -9.47 15.40 -13.51
C ALA A 50 -9.22 14.57 -14.79
N TYR A 51 -8.60 13.40 -14.69
CA TYR A 51 -8.48 12.47 -15.83
C TYR A 51 -9.83 12.04 -16.38
N LEU A 52 -10.74 11.62 -15.49
CA LEU A 52 -12.08 11.17 -15.85
C LEU A 52 -12.88 12.29 -16.54
N LYS A 53 -12.91 13.48 -15.97
CA LYS A 53 -13.70 14.61 -16.53
C LYS A 53 -13.14 15.08 -17.86
N LYS A 54 -11.84 15.09 -18.04
CA LYS A 54 -11.18 15.38 -19.33
C LYS A 54 -11.55 14.32 -20.38
N ALA A 55 -11.47 13.04 -20.04
CA ALA A 55 -11.85 11.94 -20.92
C ALA A 55 -13.32 11.98 -21.29
N ALA A 56 -14.21 12.26 -20.33
CA ALA A 56 -15.64 12.40 -20.56
C ALA A 56 -15.96 13.57 -21.50
N ALA A 57 -15.31 14.72 -21.33
CA ALA A 57 -15.49 15.87 -22.22
C ALA A 57 -15.08 15.56 -23.66
N ILE A 58 -13.94 14.86 -23.85
CA ILE A 58 -13.48 14.41 -25.18
C ILE A 58 -14.50 13.45 -25.78
N THR A 59 -14.93 12.44 -25.05
CA THR A 59 -15.87 11.43 -25.52
C THR A 59 -17.23 12.05 -25.90
N ASN A 60 -17.74 12.98 -25.09
CA ASN A 60 -19.00 13.67 -25.37
C ASN A 60 -18.90 14.60 -26.59
N PHE A 61 -17.75 15.23 -26.81
CA PHE A 61 -17.49 16.02 -28.01
C PHE A 61 -17.48 15.12 -29.26
N GLU A 62 -16.73 14.01 -29.24
CA GLU A 62 -16.67 13.06 -30.36
C GLU A 62 -18.06 12.46 -30.67
N ALA A 63 -18.91 12.28 -29.66
CA ALA A 63 -20.29 11.84 -29.81
C ALA A 63 -21.26 12.95 -30.28
N GLY A 64 -20.80 14.19 -30.45
CA GLY A 64 -21.59 15.32 -30.91
C GLY A 64 -22.58 15.88 -29.89
N VAL A 65 -22.41 15.57 -28.58
CA VAL A 65 -23.29 16.03 -27.50
C VAL A 65 -22.70 17.10 -26.60
N LEU A 66 -21.46 17.51 -26.84
CA LEU A 66 -20.78 18.63 -26.19
C LEU A 66 -20.06 19.45 -27.26
N ASP A 67 -20.13 20.78 -27.19
CA ASP A 67 -19.42 21.63 -28.13
C ASP A 67 -17.91 21.70 -27.85
N GLU A 68 -17.14 22.09 -28.90
CA GLU A 68 -15.67 22.11 -28.84
C GLU A 68 -15.13 23.13 -27.84
N ALA A 69 -15.75 24.30 -27.72
CA ALA A 69 -15.30 25.34 -26.82
C ALA A 69 -15.39 24.89 -25.35
N LYS A 70 -16.50 24.24 -24.99
CA LYS A 70 -16.70 23.68 -23.63
C LYS A 70 -15.73 22.52 -23.38
N LYS A 71 -15.56 21.58 -24.33
CA LYS A 71 -14.58 20.50 -24.23
C LYS A 71 -13.17 21.04 -23.96
N ASN A 72 -12.74 22.07 -24.71
CA ASN A 72 -11.42 22.66 -24.55
C ASN A 72 -11.24 23.31 -23.17
N LEU A 73 -12.22 24.08 -22.71
CA LEU A 73 -12.19 24.72 -21.41
C LEU A 73 -12.18 23.71 -20.26
N ILE A 74 -13.03 22.68 -20.31
CA ILE A 74 -13.04 21.58 -19.33
C ILE A 74 -11.67 20.90 -19.29
N GLY A 75 -11.11 20.57 -20.48
CA GLY A 75 -9.81 19.95 -20.61
C GLY A 75 -8.69 20.80 -20.02
N GLN A 76 -8.70 22.12 -20.27
CA GLN A 76 -7.71 23.06 -19.74
C GLN A 76 -7.75 23.09 -18.20
N VAL A 77 -8.93 23.20 -17.59
CA VAL A 77 -9.04 23.20 -16.12
C VAL A 77 -8.61 21.87 -15.51
N CYS A 78 -8.95 20.75 -16.17
CA CYS A 78 -8.45 19.45 -15.74
C CYS A 78 -6.92 19.39 -15.75
N ASP A 79 -6.26 19.97 -16.76
CA ASP A 79 -4.80 20.06 -16.83
C ASP A 79 -4.22 20.95 -15.72
N GLU A 80 -4.87 22.07 -15.37
CA GLU A 80 -4.50 22.89 -14.23
C GLU A 80 -4.56 22.08 -12.91
N ILE A 81 -5.61 21.27 -12.71
CA ILE A 81 -5.76 20.40 -11.52
C ILE A 81 -4.67 19.31 -11.50
N LEU A 82 -4.42 18.66 -12.64
CA LEU A 82 -3.36 17.64 -12.77
C LEU A 82 -1.97 18.23 -12.53
N GLY A 83 -1.77 19.50 -12.89
CA GLY A 83 -0.57 20.29 -12.59
C GLY A 83 -0.43 20.72 -11.12
N GLY A 84 -1.37 20.33 -10.25
CA GLY A 84 -1.35 20.63 -8.82
C GLY A 84 -1.92 22.00 -8.43
N GLN A 85 -2.57 22.70 -9.35
CA GLN A 85 -3.26 23.96 -9.06
C GLN A 85 -4.60 23.69 -8.36
N TRP A 86 -5.12 24.72 -7.67
CA TRP A 86 -6.46 24.70 -7.08
C TRP A 86 -6.69 23.66 -5.98
N ALA A 87 -5.64 23.19 -5.30
CA ALA A 87 -5.76 22.18 -4.23
C ALA A 87 -6.67 22.63 -3.08
N ASP A 88 -6.71 23.92 -2.81
CA ASP A 88 -7.56 24.56 -1.79
C ASP A 88 -9.06 24.59 -2.17
N GLN A 89 -9.38 24.32 -3.44
CA GLN A 89 -10.76 24.30 -3.94
C GLN A 89 -11.49 22.95 -3.70
N PHE A 90 -10.82 21.98 -3.07
CA PHE A 90 -11.36 20.65 -2.77
C PHE A 90 -11.37 20.39 -1.25
N PRO A 91 -12.24 21.11 -0.50
CA PRO A 91 -12.21 21.10 0.97
C PRO A 91 -12.96 19.92 1.60
N LEU A 92 -13.64 19.09 0.81
CA LEU A 92 -14.57 18.09 1.32
C LEU A 92 -13.90 16.96 2.09
N VAL A 93 -14.64 16.45 3.09
CA VAL A 93 -14.18 15.35 3.95
C VAL A 93 -14.57 13.98 3.39
N VAL A 94 -13.89 12.95 3.89
CA VAL A 94 -14.22 11.53 3.62
C VAL A 94 -15.63 11.19 4.14
N TRP A 95 -16.03 11.77 5.28
CA TRP A 95 -17.31 11.53 5.96
C TRP A 95 -18.43 12.33 5.31
N GLN A 96 -18.79 11.93 4.08
CA GLN A 96 -19.83 12.52 3.24
C GLN A 96 -20.81 11.44 2.80
N THR A 97 -21.70 11.75 1.84
CA THR A 97 -22.55 10.70 1.26
C THR A 97 -21.72 9.54 0.71
N GLY A 98 -22.12 8.33 1.02
CA GLY A 98 -21.34 7.13 0.68
C GLY A 98 -21.23 6.83 -0.82
N SER A 99 -22.03 7.50 -1.65
CA SER A 99 -21.90 7.46 -3.12
C SER A 99 -20.76 8.31 -3.66
N GLY A 100 -20.25 9.28 -2.87
CA GLY A 100 -19.23 10.24 -3.28
C GLY A 100 -19.78 11.39 -4.13
N THR A 101 -21.09 11.59 -4.14
CA THR A 101 -21.76 12.64 -4.96
C THR A 101 -21.21 14.03 -4.69
N GLN A 102 -20.93 14.38 -3.42
CA GLN A 102 -20.40 15.71 -3.11
C GLN A 102 -19.02 15.93 -3.71
N SER A 103 -18.12 14.95 -3.67
CA SER A 103 -16.81 15.05 -4.32
C SER A 103 -16.90 15.15 -5.83
N ASN A 104 -17.81 14.39 -6.47
CA ASN A 104 -18.08 14.53 -7.90
C ASN A 104 -18.58 15.95 -8.22
N MET A 105 -19.55 16.45 -7.46
CA MET A 105 -20.09 17.80 -7.68
C MET A 105 -19.06 18.89 -7.36
N ASN A 106 -18.23 18.73 -6.35
CA ASN A 106 -17.13 19.66 -6.08
C ASN A 106 -16.20 19.80 -7.30
N CYS A 107 -15.80 18.66 -7.90
CA CYS A 107 -15.04 18.67 -9.15
C CYS A 107 -15.79 19.37 -10.28
N ASN A 108 -17.07 19.04 -10.47
CA ASN A 108 -17.88 19.64 -11.53
C ASN A 108 -18.01 21.16 -11.36
N GLU A 109 -18.27 21.63 -10.15
CA GLU A 109 -18.40 23.05 -9.83
C GLU A 109 -17.08 23.80 -10.04
N VAL A 110 -15.97 23.30 -9.53
CA VAL A 110 -14.64 23.91 -9.70
C VAL A 110 -14.27 23.98 -11.17
N ILE A 111 -14.46 22.92 -11.93
CA ILE A 111 -14.16 22.88 -13.37
C ILE A 111 -15.03 23.90 -14.12
N ALA A 112 -16.34 23.89 -13.88
CA ALA A 112 -17.27 24.78 -14.57
C ALA A 112 -16.99 26.26 -14.28
N TYR A 113 -16.76 26.61 -13.04
CA TYR A 113 -16.59 28.00 -12.63
C TYR A 113 -15.21 28.54 -13.00
N ARG A 114 -14.17 27.73 -12.89
CA ARG A 114 -12.87 28.10 -13.41
C ARG A 114 -12.86 28.27 -14.94
N ALA A 115 -13.54 27.37 -15.68
CA ALA A 115 -13.71 27.47 -17.13
C ALA A 115 -14.42 28.79 -17.51
N HIS A 116 -15.46 29.19 -16.77
CA HIS A 116 -16.17 30.45 -16.98
C HIS A 116 -15.23 31.67 -16.82
N VAL A 117 -14.38 31.66 -15.79
CA VAL A 117 -13.41 32.73 -15.55
C VAL A 117 -12.33 32.75 -16.66
N LEU A 118 -11.88 31.59 -17.13
CA LEU A 118 -10.92 31.50 -18.26
C LEU A 118 -11.47 32.10 -19.53
N GLN A 119 -12.77 32.06 -19.74
CA GLN A 119 -13.46 32.68 -20.89
C GLN A 119 -13.67 34.18 -20.72
N GLY A 120 -13.30 34.78 -19.57
CA GLY A 120 -13.46 36.19 -19.28
C GLY A 120 -14.71 36.52 -18.45
N GLY A 121 -15.46 35.54 -17.98
CA GLY A 121 -16.63 35.71 -17.10
C GLY A 121 -16.22 35.99 -15.64
N SER A 122 -17.20 36.40 -14.85
CA SER A 122 -17.05 36.64 -13.41
C SER A 122 -17.71 35.52 -12.58
N LEU A 123 -17.14 35.22 -11.41
CA LEU A 123 -17.81 34.32 -10.45
C LEU A 123 -19.15 34.88 -9.95
N LEU A 124 -19.37 36.16 -10.10
CA LEU A 124 -20.63 36.84 -9.72
C LEU A 124 -21.72 36.72 -10.80
N ASP A 125 -21.39 36.28 -12.00
CA ASP A 125 -22.37 36.09 -13.08
C ASP A 125 -23.37 35.00 -12.68
N GLU A 126 -24.66 35.25 -12.89
CA GLU A 126 -25.73 34.30 -12.55
C GLU A 126 -25.66 33.04 -13.43
N GLN A 127 -25.33 33.23 -14.71
CA GLN A 127 -25.17 32.13 -15.67
C GLN A 127 -23.71 31.89 -16.02
N LYS A 128 -23.26 30.67 -15.87
CA LYS A 128 -21.90 30.25 -16.24
C LYS A 128 -21.91 29.66 -17.67
N PHE A 129 -20.86 29.91 -18.44
CA PHE A 129 -20.74 29.37 -19.81
C PHE A 129 -20.69 27.83 -19.82
N VAL A 130 -19.97 27.24 -18.87
CA VAL A 130 -19.92 25.81 -18.63
C VAL A 130 -20.78 25.48 -17.41
N HIS A 131 -21.73 24.57 -17.53
CA HIS A 131 -22.61 24.19 -16.44
C HIS A 131 -22.10 22.91 -15.74
N PRO A 132 -22.08 22.86 -14.40
CA PRO A 132 -21.54 21.70 -13.66
C PRO A 132 -22.26 20.39 -14.00
N ASN A 133 -23.60 20.39 -14.07
CA ASN A 133 -24.41 19.19 -14.34
C ASN A 133 -24.54 18.91 -15.84
N ASP A 134 -24.87 19.92 -16.65
CA ASP A 134 -25.26 19.72 -18.04
C ASP A 134 -24.07 19.54 -18.99
N ASP A 135 -22.90 20.08 -18.62
CA ASP A 135 -21.69 20.03 -19.45
C ASP A 135 -20.60 19.15 -18.81
N VAL A 136 -20.15 19.45 -17.59
CA VAL A 136 -19.04 18.71 -16.94
C VAL A 136 -19.47 17.30 -16.57
N ASN A 137 -20.70 17.14 -16.07
CA ASN A 137 -21.25 15.83 -15.68
C ASN A 137 -22.04 15.13 -16.80
N LYS A 138 -22.03 15.65 -18.02
CA LYS A 138 -22.76 15.09 -19.15
C LYS A 138 -22.46 13.61 -19.36
N SER A 139 -23.48 12.79 -19.57
CA SER A 139 -23.41 11.32 -19.75
C SER A 139 -22.87 10.56 -18.53
N GLN A 140 -22.95 11.13 -17.33
CA GLN A 140 -22.40 10.58 -16.11
C GLN A 140 -23.39 10.63 -14.96
N SER A 141 -23.13 9.80 -13.95
CA SER A 141 -23.70 9.89 -12.60
C SER A 141 -22.54 9.89 -11.58
N SER A 142 -22.77 10.39 -10.36
CA SER A 142 -21.80 10.19 -9.26
C SER A 142 -21.61 8.71 -8.98
N ASN A 143 -22.62 7.89 -9.28
CA ASN A 143 -22.61 6.46 -9.01
C ASN A 143 -21.58 5.69 -9.84
N ASP A 144 -21.30 6.13 -11.07
CA ASP A 144 -20.28 5.53 -11.94
C ASP A 144 -18.96 6.32 -11.96
N THR A 145 -18.99 7.65 -11.72
CA THR A 145 -17.78 8.47 -11.72
C THR A 145 -16.90 8.23 -10.50
N PHE A 146 -17.49 8.16 -9.30
CA PHE A 146 -16.68 8.00 -8.08
C PHE A 146 -15.95 6.65 -8.04
N PRO A 147 -16.58 5.49 -8.31
CA PRO A 147 -15.83 4.22 -8.38
C PRO A 147 -14.79 4.20 -9.50
N THR A 148 -15.03 4.87 -10.62
CA THR A 148 -14.02 5.05 -11.67
C THR A 148 -12.81 5.84 -11.14
N ALA A 149 -13.05 6.94 -10.43
CA ALA A 149 -11.97 7.70 -9.78
C ALA A 149 -11.23 6.86 -8.70
N MET A 150 -11.96 6.01 -7.96
CA MET A 150 -11.35 5.06 -7.01
C MET A 150 -10.36 4.12 -7.72
N HIS A 151 -10.79 3.50 -8.82
CA HIS A 151 -9.95 2.56 -9.57
C HIS A 151 -8.72 3.24 -10.18
N ILE A 152 -8.88 4.43 -10.78
CA ILE A 152 -7.76 5.20 -11.32
C ILE A 152 -6.75 5.53 -10.20
N ALA A 153 -7.22 6.08 -9.09
CA ALA A 153 -6.36 6.49 -7.98
C ALA A 153 -5.66 5.28 -7.33
N ALA A 154 -6.37 4.17 -7.11
CA ALA A 154 -5.82 2.94 -6.54
C ALA A 154 -4.77 2.33 -7.46
N TYR A 155 -5.05 2.21 -8.74
CA TYR A 155 -4.11 1.67 -9.72
C TYR A 155 -2.82 2.49 -9.76
N GLN A 156 -2.94 3.83 -9.89
CA GLN A 156 -1.79 4.73 -9.89
C GLN A 156 -0.97 4.63 -8.60
N ALA A 157 -1.61 4.61 -7.43
CA ALA A 157 -0.91 4.49 -6.16
C ALA A 157 -0.09 3.20 -6.06
N LEU A 158 -0.62 2.09 -6.58
CA LEU A 158 0.10 0.81 -6.61
C LEU A 158 1.32 0.85 -7.54
N VAL A 159 1.15 1.33 -8.77
CA VAL A 159 2.23 1.27 -9.77
C VAL A 159 3.27 2.38 -9.60
N GLU A 160 2.89 3.54 -9.08
CA GLU A 160 3.79 4.68 -8.93
C GLU A 160 4.54 4.70 -7.58
N VAL A 161 3.97 4.10 -6.53
CA VAL A 161 4.50 4.19 -5.16
C VAL A 161 4.74 2.83 -4.52
N THR A 162 3.71 1.99 -4.45
CA THR A 162 3.74 0.76 -3.65
C THR A 162 4.67 -0.29 -4.25
N ILE A 163 4.46 -0.65 -5.52
CA ILE A 163 5.28 -1.65 -6.24
C ILE A 163 6.74 -1.22 -6.29
N PRO A 164 7.09 0.02 -6.67
CA PRO A 164 8.48 0.46 -6.67
C PRO A 164 9.14 0.39 -5.28
N GLY A 165 8.43 0.78 -4.22
CA GLY A 165 8.95 0.73 -2.86
C GLY A 165 9.25 -0.70 -2.39
N ILE A 166 8.29 -1.62 -2.58
CA ILE A 166 8.48 -3.04 -2.24
C ILE A 166 9.62 -3.66 -3.06
N THR A 167 9.67 -3.36 -4.36
CA THR A 167 10.71 -3.87 -5.28
C THR A 167 12.10 -3.43 -4.83
N LYS A 168 12.27 -2.16 -4.47
CA LYS A 168 13.53 -1.62 -3.96
C LYS A 168 14.02 -2.38 -2.72
N LEU A 169 13.14 -2.60 -1.75
CA LEU A 169 13.48 -3.36 -0.54
C LEU A 169 13.80 -4.82 -0.86
N ARG A 170 12.98 -5.47 -1.69
CA ARG A 170 13.17 -6.84 -2.11
C ARG A 170 14.54 -7.03 -2.78
N ASP A 171 14.94 -6.13 -3.67
CA ASP A 171 16.22 -6.21 -4.40
C ASP A 171 17.42 -6.06 -3.46
N THR A 172 17.34 -5.18 -2.47
CA THR A 172 18.37 -5.03 -1.43
C THR A 172 18.48 -6.29 -0.59
N LEU A 173 17.35 -6.85 -0.13
CA LEU A 173 17.37 -8.10 0.66
C LEU A 173 17.87 -9.29 -0.17
N ALA A 174 17.59 -9.34 -1.47
CA ALA A 174 18.15 -10.35 -2.37
C ALA A 174 19.68 -10.22 -2.51
N ALA A 175 20.18 -9.00 -2.62
CA ALA A 175 21.63 -8.76 -2.63
C ALA A 175 22.28 -9.17 -1.30
N LYS A 176 21.65 -8.89 -0.15
CA LYS A 176 22.12 -9.32 1.17
C LYS A 176 22.06 -10.85 1.33
N ALA A 177 20.98 -11.52 0.87
CA ALA A 177 20.90 -12.97 0.87
C ALA A 177 22.09 -13.60 0.13
N LYS A 178 22.42 -13.06 -1.05
CA LYS A 178 23.56 -13.51 -1.85
C LYS A 178 24.90 -13.24 -1.18
N ALA A 179 25.06 -12.06 -0.58
CA ALA A 179 26.29 -11.68 0.14
C ALA A 179 26.52 -12.57 1.38
N PHE A 180 25.47 -12.95 2.08
CA PHE A 180 25.54 -13.72 3.32
C PHE A 180 25.39 -15.25 3.13
N LYS A 181 25.43 -15.73 1.90
CA LYS A 181 25.21 -17.16 1.56
C LYS A 181 26.10 -18.14 2.32
N ASN A 182 27.30 -17.73 2.72
CA ASN A 182 28.26 -18.56 3.43
C ASN A 182 28.36 -18.25 4.93
N VAL A 183 27.52 -17.36 5.46
CA VAL A 183 27.53 -17.00 6.88
C VAL A 183 26.66 -17.99 7.65
N VAL A 184 27.28 -19.07 8.14
CA VAL A 184 26.60 -20.12 8.91
C VAL A 184 26.24 -19.60 10.30
N LYS A 185 24.96 -19.73 10.67
CA LYS A 185 24.41 -19.35 11.97
C LYS A 185 23.49 -20.45 12.51
N ILE A 186 23.09 -20.35 13.79
CA ILE A 186 22.03 -21.24 14.28
C ILE A 186 20.67 -20.77 13.79
N GLY A 187 19.81 -21.74 13.48
CA GLY A 187 18.37 -21.49 13.32
C GLY A 187 17.68 -21.36 14.69
N ARG A 188 16.50 -20.74 14.70
CA ARG A 188 15.63 -20.68 15.87
C ARG A 188 14.21 -21.00 15.47
N THR A 189 13.61 -21.97 16.18
CA THR A 189 12.18 -22.30 16.10
C THR A 189 11.60 -22.19 17.51
N HIS A 190 10.42 -21.60 17.67
CA HIS A 190 9.82 -21.32 18.98
C HIS A 190 10.72 -20.42 19.89
N PHE A 191 11.60 -19.63 19.34
CA PHE A 191 12.72 -18.92 20.02
C PHE A 191 13.72 -19.85 20.70
N MET A 192 13.68 -21.15 20.42
CA MET A 192 14.66 -22.13 20.89
C MET A 192 15.68 -22.43 19.81
N ASP A 193 16.88 -22.83 20.25
CA ASP A 193 17.96 -23.21 19.35
C ASP A 193 17.53 -24.38 18.44
N ALA A 194 17.83 -24.23 17.14
CA ALA A 194 17.57 -25.24 16.12
C ALA A 194 18.86 -25.57 15.34
N THR A 195 18.73 -26.38 14.30
CA THR A 195 19.83 -26.73 13.42
C THR A 195 20.35 -25.51 12.64
N PRO A 196 21.62 -25.52 12.20
CA PRO A 196 22.21 -24.43 11.43
C PRO A 196 21.51 -24.19 10.10
N LEU A 197 21.55 -22.93 9.68
CA LEU A 197 21.31 -22.44 8.32
C LEU A 197 22.30 -21.32 8.04
N THR A 198 22.28 -20.78 6.82
CA THR A 198 23.05 -19.55 6.56
C THR A 198 22.18 -18.30 6.75
N LEU A 199 22.79 -17.18 7.10
CA LEU A 199 22.10 -15.88 7.15
C LEU A 199 21.52 -15.53 5.77
N GLY A 200 22.19 -15.95 4.69
CA GLY A 200 21.67 -15.78 3.33
C GLY A 200 20.37 -16.58 3.09
N GLN A 201 20.29 -17.82 3.59
CA GLN A 201 19.05 -18.62 3.51
C GLN A 201 17.92 -17.98 4.31
N GLU A 202 18.20 -17.43 5.49
CA GLU A 202 17.21 -16.69 6.30
C GLU A 202 16.67 -15.48 5.53
N PHE A 203 17.54 -14.65 4.95
CA PHE A 203 17.16 -13.49 4.14
C PHE A 203 16.43 -13.87 2.86
N SER A 204 16.74 -15.00 2.22
CA SER A 204 16.03 -15.48 1.05
C SER A 204 14.55 -15.75 1.31
N GLY A 205 14.21 -16.14 2.54
CA GLY A 205 12.83 -16.27 2.97
C GLY A 205 12.08 -14.92 2.93
N TYR A 206 12.72 -13.83 3.33
CA TYR A 206 12.14 -12.48 3.25
C TYR A 206 11.93 -12.03 1.81
N VAL A 207 12.92 -12.31 0.94
CA VAL A 207 12.81 -12.05 -0.51
C VAL A 207 11.61 -12.76 -1.10
N SER A 208 11.47 -14.05 -0.83
CA SER A 208 10.35 -14.86 -1.32
C SER A 208 8.99 -14.34 -0.86
N GLN A 209 8.87 -13.88 0.40
CA GLN A 209 7.65 -13.26 0.90
C GLN A 209 7.27 -12.00 0.11
N LEU A 210 8.24 -11.12 -0.18
CA LEU A 210 8.01 -9.89 -0.94
C LEU A 210 7.71 -10.19 -2.42
N ASP A 211 8.35 -11.19 -3.03
CA ASP A 211 8.04 -11.64 -4.39
C ASP A 211 6.60 -12.16 -4.52
N HIS A 212 6.13 -12.94 -3.54
CA HIS A 212 4.74 -13.39 -3.50
C HIS A 212 3.77 -12.21 -3.32
N GLY A 213 4.11 -11.25 -2.45
CA GLY A 213 3.32 -10.03 -2.27
C GLY A 213 3.22 -9.20 -3.54
N LEU A 214 4.35 -8.99 -4.25
CA LEU A 214 4.37 -8.29 -5.54
C LEU A 214 3.52 -9.00 -6.60
N ARG A 215 3.59 -10.33 -6.66
CA ARG A 215 2.73 -11.11 -7.57
C ARG A 215 1.26 -10.94 -7.25
N ALA A 216 0.87 -10.99 -5.98
CA ALA A 216 -0.51 -10.81 -5.56
C ALA A 216 -1.04 -9.42 -5.95
N ILE A 217 -0.25 -8.35 -5.72
CA ILE A 217 -0.61 -6.99 -6.15
C ILE A 217 -0.76 -6.94 -7.66
N ASN A 218 0.21 -7.46 -8.43
CA ASN A 218 0.14 -7.43 -9.88
C ASN A 218 -1.08 -8.19 -10.45
N TYR A 219 -1.51 -9.30 -9.84
CA TYR A 219 -2.73 -10.01 -10.25
C TYR A 219 -3.99 -9.17 -10.02
N SER A 220 -4.07 -8.41 -8.94
CA SER A 220 -5.23 -7.56 -8.65
C SER A 220 -5.36 -6.35 -9.60
N LEU A 221 -4.28 -5.96 -10.30
CA LEU A 221 -4.31 -4.82 -11.24
C LEU A 221 -5.28 -5.05 -12.40
N ALA A 222 -5.48 -6.28 -12.84
CA ALA A 222 -6.42 -6.58 -13.92
C ALA A 222 -7.85 -6.18 -13.55
N HIS A 223 -8.31 -6.54 -12.36
CA HIS A 223 -9.63 -6.18 -11.85
C HIS A 223 -9.75 -4.67 -11.58
N LEU A 224 -8.69 -4.04 -11.03
CA LEU A 224 -8.66 -2.59 -10.84
C LEU A 224 -8.66 -1.79 -12.15
N SER A 225 -8.27 -2.40 -13.27
CA SER A 225 -8.29 -1.73 -14.59
C SER A 225 -9.69 -1.55 -15.16
N GLU A 226 -10.69 -2.25 -14.65
CA GLU A 226 -12.07 -2.22 -15.12
C GLU A 226 -12.82 -1.02 -14.54
N LEU A 227 -13.37 -0.16 -15.43
CA LEU A 227 -14.00 1.11 -15.04
C LEU A 227 -15.52 1.05 -15.10
N ALA A 228 -16.17 1.55 -14.05
CA ALA A 228 -17.61 1.64 -13.91
C ALA A 228 -18.26 2.68 -14.85
N LEU A 229 -17.48 3.66 -15.34
CA LEU A 229 -17.96 4.80 -16.09
C LEU A 229 -18.74 4.36 -17.36
N GLY A 230 -19.89 4.97 -17.56
CA GLY A 230 -20.88 4.58 -18.56
C GLY A 230 -22.05 3.76 -18.02
N GLY A 231 -21.99 3.27 -16.76
CA GLY A 231 -23.12 2.63 -16.10
C GLY A 231 -24.20 3.62 -15.65
N THR A 232 -23.83 4.88 -15.46
CA THR A 232 -24.67 5.97 -14.97
C THR A 232 -25.31 5.67 -13.61
N ALA A 233 -26.63 5.77 -13.47
CA ALA A 233 -27.32 5.73 -12.19
C ALA A 233 -27.32 4.35 -11.51
N VAL A 234 -27.57 3.28 -12.29
CA VAL A 234 -27.76 1.91 -11.77
C VAL A 234 -27.07 0.82 -12.61
N GLY A 235 -26.31 1.19 -13.63
CA GLY A 235 -25.59 0.25 -14.51
C GLY A 235 -26.16 0.11 -15.93
N THR A 236 -27.32 0.72 -16.21
CA THR A 236 -27.99 0.61 -17.51
C THR A 236 -27.45 1.55 -18.58
N GLY A 237 -26.63 2.54 -18.21
CA GLY A 237 -26.10 3.54 -19.15
C GLY A 237 -27.14 4.53 -19.67
N ILE A 238 -28.20 4.79 -18.91
CA ILE A 238 -29.22 5.75 -19.32
C ILE A 238 -28.62 7.13 -19.64
N ASN A 239 -29.05 7.74 -20.73
CA ASN A 239 -28.64 9.06 -21.24
C ASN A 239 -27.16 9.12 -21.71
N THR A 240 -26.51 8.00 -21.98
CA THR A 240 -25.20 7.98 -22.62
C THR A 240 -25.31 7.83 -24.15
N PRO A 241 -24.40 8.43 -24.93
CA PRO A 241 -24.29 8.13 -26.36
C PRO A 241 -23.84 6.67 -26.56
N LYS A 242 -24.15 6.13 -27.75
CA LYS A 242 -23.71 4.78 -28.12
C LYS A 242 -22.19 4.67 -28.11
N GLY A 243 -21.67 3.63 -27.46
CA GLY A 243 -20.23 3.38 -27.36
C GLY A 243 -19.51 4.26 -26.33
N TYR A 244 -20.23 5.00 -25.51
CA TYR A 244 -19.65 5.91 -24.50
C TYR A 244 -18.71 5.19 -23.55
N SER A 245 -19.12 4.05 -22.98
CA SER A 245 -18.35 3.32 -21.96
C SER A 245 -16.97 2.90 -22.46
N GLU A 246 -16.93 2.36 -23.69
CA GLU A 246 -15.68 1.90 -24.30
C GLU A 246 -14.77 3.07 -24.69
N ASN A 247 -15.35 4.14 -25.23
CA ASN A 247 -14.58 5.29 -25.71
C ASN A 247 -14.00 6.09 -24.54
N VAL A 248 -14.78 6.33 -23.48
CA VAL A 248 -14.28 7.07 -22.32
C VAL A 248 -13.18 6.29 -21.58
N ALA A 249 -13.29 4.96 -21.50
CA ALA A 249 -12.22 4.14 -20.92
C ALA A 249 -10.93 4.20 -21.75
N LYS A 250 -11.02 4.19 -23.10
CA LYS A 250 -9.88 4.39 -24.00
C LYS A 250 -9.21 5.75 -23.79
N HIS A 251 -10.00 6.82 -23.65
CA HIS A 251 -9.45 8.15 -23.38
C HIS A 251 -8.78 8.22 -22.00
N ILE A 252 -9.37 7.59 -20.96
CA ILE A 252 -8.73 7.49 -19.65
C ILE A 252 -7.38 6.74 -19.77
N ALA A 253 -7.37 5.61 -20.47
CA ALA A 253 -6.14 4.85 -20.70
C ALA A 253 -5.07 5.68 -21.43
N ALA A 254 -5.45 6.41 -22.48
CA ALA A 254 -4.53 7.26 -23.21
C ALA A 254 -3.98 8.43 -22.37
N LEU A 255 -4.82 9.07 -21.55
CA LEU A 255 -4.42 10.20 -20.71
C LEU A 255 -3.53 9.79 -19.54
N THR A 256 -3.76 8.59 -18.97
CA THR A 256 -3.00 8.08 -17.83
C THR A 256 -1.78 7.26 -18.23
N GLY A 257 -1.74 6.74 -19.45
CA GLY A 257 -0.74 5.75 -19.89
C GLY A 257 -0.92 4.37 -19.24
N LEU A 258 -2.08 4.09 -18.65
CA LEU A 258 -2.38 2.86 -17.91
C LEU A 258 -3.46 2.04 -18.64
N PRO A 259 -3.51 0.70 -18.49
CA PRO A 259 -4.33 -0.18 -19.31
C PRO A 259 -5.79 -0.25 -18.85
N PHE A 260 -6.43 0.88 -18.64
CA PHE A 260 -7.83 0.92 -18.24
C PHE A 260 -8.75 0.47 -19.37
N VAL A 261 -9.77 -0.29 -18.99
CA VAL A 261 -10.83 -0.81 -19.86
C VAL A 261 -12.19 -0.56 -19.24
N THR A 262 -13.26 -0.64 -20.05
CA THR A 262 -14.61 -0.58 -19.49
C THR A 262 -14.95 -1.87 -18.76
N ALA A 263 -15.57 -1.78 -17.57
CA ALA A 263 -16.01 -2.96 -16.82
C ALA A 263 -17.01 -3.78 -17.66
N GLU A 264 -16.82 -5.08 -17.66
CA GLU A 264 -17.69 -6.01 -18.39
C GLU A 264 -19.15 -5.96 -17.85
N ASN A 265 -19.28 -5.82 -16.53
CA ASN A 265 -20.57 -5.73 -15.87
C ASN A 265 -20.69 -4.42 -15.07
N LYS A 266 -21.51 -3.49 -15.55
CA LYS A 266 -21.72 -2.19 -14.90
C LYS A 266 -22.54 -2.27 -13.61
N PHE A 267 -23.36 -3.29 -13.44
CA PHE A 267 -24.17 -3.48 -12.23
C PHE A 267 -23.29 -3.87 -11.06
N GLU A 268 -22.36 -4.79 -11.28
CA GLU A 268 -21.34 -5.15 -10.29
C GLU A 268 -20.43 -3.95 -9.98
N ALA A 269 -19.93 -3.27 -11.01
CA ALA A 269 -18.99 -2.16 -10.86
C ALA A 269 -19.55 -0.95 -10.07
N LEU A 270 -20.87 -0.79 -9.97
CA LEU A 270 -21.52 0.24 -9.17
C LEU A 270 -21.87 -0.23 -7.75
N ALA A 271 -22.29 -1.48 -7.61
CA ALA A 271 -22.88 -2.02 -6.39
C ALA A 271 -21.88 -2.79 -5.50
N ALA A 272 -20.78 -3.24 -6.08
CA ALA A 272 -19.70 -3.92 -5.39
C ALA A 272 -18.34 -3.26 -5.69
N HIS A 273 -17.41 -3.36 -4.77
CA HIS A 273 -16.04 -2.85 -4.93
C HIS A 273 -15.03 -3.95 -4.61
N ASP A 274 -15.28 -5.13 -5.14
CA ASP A 274 -14.48 -6.33 -4.92
C ASP A 274 -13.05 -6.14 -5.41
N ALA A 275 -12.81 -5.37 -6.48
CA ALA A 275 -11.48 -5.01 -6.95
C ALA A 275 -10.66 -4.25 -5.89
N ILE A 276 -11.29 -3.35 -5.14
CA ILE A 276 -10.63 -2.61 -4.04
C ILE A 276 -10.36 -3.55 -2.86
N VAL A 277 -11.29 -4.45 -2.52
CA VAL A 277 -11.13 -5.43 -1.45
C VAL A 277 -10.02 -6.43 -1.80
N GLU A 278 -10.01 -6.96 -3.02
CA GLU A 278 -8.99 -7.88 -3.54
C GLU A 278 -7.59 -7.26 -3.49
N ALA A 279 -7.43 -6.09 -4.08
CA ALA A 279 -6.15 -5.40 -4.11
C ALA A 279 -5.64 -5.02 -2.71
N HIS A 280 -6.54 -4.63 -1.80
CA HIS A 280 -6.15 -4.37 -0.42
C HIS A 280 -5.80 -5.64 0.35
N GLY A 281 -6.44 -6.76 0.05
CA GLY A 281 -6.06 -8.08 0.57
C GLY A 281 -4.62 -8.46 0.20
N ALA A 282 -4.18 -8.10 -1.02
CA ALA A 282 -2.78 -8.23 -1.43
C ALA A 282 -1.85 -7.30 -0.61
N LEU A 283 -2.25 -6.05 -0.38
CA LEU A 283 -1.51 -5.12 0.49
C LEU A 283 -1.41 -5.64 1.93
N LYS A 284 -2.48 -6.21 2.49
CA LYS A 284 -2.47 -6.86 3.80
C LYS A 284 -1.46 -8.02 3.85
N THR A 285 -1.39 -8.83 2.80
CA THR A 285 -0.41 -9.92 2.73
C THR A 285 1.02 -9.37 2.80
N VAL A 286 1.32 -8.29 2.08
CA VAL A 286 2.62 -7.60 2.19
C VAL A 286 2.85 -7.07 3.60
N ALA A 287 1.85 -6.46 4.23
CA ALA A 287 1.97 -5.95 5.60
C ALA A 287 2.30 -7.06 6.61
N VAL A 288 1.70 -8.26 6.47
CA VAL A 288 2.05 -9.44 7.28
C VAL A 288 3.51 -9.83 7.08
N SER A 289 4.00 -9.82 5.85
CA SER A 289 5.41 -10.09 5.55
C SER A 289 6.34 -9.04 6.15
N LEU A 290 6.02 -7.77 6.02
CA LEU A 290 6.79 -6.67 6.59
C LEU A 290 6.83 -6.73 8.13
N MET A 291 5.74 -7.12 8.78
CA MET A 291 5.69 -7.34 10.22
C MET A 291 6.71 -8.40 10.65
N LYS A 292 6.75 -9.55 9.95
CA LYS A 292 7.73 -10.61 10.21
C LYS A 292 9.17 -10.12 9.98
N ILE A 293 9.44 -9.52 8.84
CA ILE A 293 10.78 -9.02 8.47
C ILE A 293 11.28 -8.02 9.51
N GLY A 294 10.45 -7.04 9.88
CA GLY A 294 10.80 -6.04 10.88
C GLY A 294 11.09 -6.63 12.26
N ASN A 295 10.28 -7.61 12.69
CA ASN A 295 10.50 -8.30 13.95
C ASN A 295 11.78 -9.15 13.95
N ASP A 296 12.05 -9.90 12.90
CA ASP A 296 13.25 -10.73 12.81
C ASP A 296 14.51 -9.85 12.80
N VAL A 297 14.57 -8.81 11.95
CA VAL A 297 15.70 -7.89 11.89
C VAL A 297 15.95 -7.22 13.25
N ARG A 298 14.89 -6.76 13.92
CA ARG A 298 14.97 -6.16 15.25
C ARG A 298 15.52 -7.13 16.28
N MET A 299 15.08 -8.39 16.27
CA MET A 299 15.56 -9.41 17.20
C MET A 299 17.00 -9.81 16.92
N LEU A 300 17.37 -10.03 15.66
CA LEU A 300 18.72 -10.39 15.27
C LEU A 300 19.75 -9.30 15.64
N SER A 301 19.34 -8.02 15.64
CA SER A 301 20.18 -6.89 16.02
C SER A 301 20.12 -6.55 17.51
N SER A 302 19.32 -7.27 18.31
CA SER A 302 19.10 -6.95 19.72
C SER A 302 20.36 -7.00 20.57
N GLY A 303 20.48 -6.10 21.52
CA GLY A 303 21.59 -6.04 22.44
C GLY A 303 22.18 -4.63 22.55
N PRO A 304 23.47 -4.43 22.22
CA PRO A 304 24.42 -5.33 21.54
C PRO A 304 25.07 -6.40 22.40
N ARG A 305 25.07 -6.28 23.74
CA ARG A 305 25.78 -7.21 24.65
C ARG A 305 24.87 -8.21 25.36
N SER A 306 23.60 -7.84 25.59
CA SER A 306 22.61 -8.63 26.34
C SER A 306 21.47 -9.13 25.50
N GLY A 307 21.64 -9.21 24.20
CA GLY A 307 20.66 -9.72 23.24
C GLY A 307 21.28 -10.73 22.28
N ILE A 308 20.62 -10.95 21.12
CA ILE A 308 21.08 -11.89 20.10
C ILE A 308 22.32 -11.35 19.39
N GLY A 309 22.29 -10.12 18.88
CA GLY A 309 23.43 -9.44 18.31
C GLY A 309 24.12 -10.18 17.16
N GLU A 310 23.36 -10.83 16.27
CA GLU A 310 23.92 -11.53 15.11
C GLU A 310 24.08 -10.63 13.88
N ILE A 311 23.36 -9.52 13.83
CA ILE A 311 23.50 -8.50 12.78
C ILE A 311 23.67 -7.12 13.39
N TYR A 312 24.41 -6.27 12.68
CA TYR A 312 24.41 -4.83 12.86
C TYR A 312 23.35 -4.19 11.96
N ILE A 313 22.71 -3.15 12.45
CA ILE A 313 21.86 -2.24 11.68
C ILE A 313 22.33 -0.79 11.90
N PRO A 314 22.18 0.11 10.90
CA PRO A 314 22.66 1.49 11.03
C PRO A 314 22.03 2.25 12.19
N ASP A 315 22.86 3.08 12.83
CA ASP A 315 22.44 4.05 13.84
C ASP A 315 21.91 5.30 13.15
N ASN A 316 20.63 5.61 13.31
CA ASN A 316 20.00 6.74 12.61
C ASN A 316 19.78 7.95 13.52
N GLU A 317 19.62 7.74 14.84
CA GLU A 317 19.27 8.78 15.79
C GLU A 317 19.56 8.35 17.24
N PRO A 318 19.75 9.28 18.20
CA PRO A 318 19.84 8.95 19.62
C PRO A 318 18.57 8.23 20.10
N GLY A 319 18.72 7.08 20.75
CA GLY A 319 17.62 6.20 21.13
C GLY A 319 17.05 6.42 22.54
N SER A 320 17.62 7.35 23.33
CA SER A 320 17.17 7.57 24.70
C SER A 320 17.51 8.96 25.20
N SER A 321 16.56 9.55 25.94
CA SER A 321 16.76 10.85 26.61
C SER A 321 17.57 10.75 27.92
N ILE A 322 17.75 9.53 28.46
CA ILE A 322 18.40 9.33 29.78
C ILE A 322 19.50 8.26 29.76
N MET A 323 19.62 7.45 28.70
CA MET A 323 20.68 6.43 28.54
C MET A 323 21.62 6.88 27.41
N PRO A 324 22.75 7.54 27.74
CA PRO A 324 23.66 8.07 26.72
C PRO A 324 24.24 6.95 25.84
N GLY A 325 24.22 7.14 24.51
CA GLY A 325 24.77 6.19 23.56
C GLY A 325 23.84 5.01 23.22
N LYS A 326 22.62 4.96 23.77
CA LYS A 326 21.65 3.94 23.39
C LYS A 326 21.06 4.25 22.01
N VAL A 327 21.05 3.26 21.12
CA VAL A 327 20.42 3.30 19.81
C VAL A 327 19.31 2.26 19.74
N ASN A 328 18.22 2.57 19.05
CA ASN A 328 17.06 1.69 18.91
C ASN A 328 16.87 1.27 17.45
N PRO A 329 16.20 0.13 17.18
CA PRO A 329 15.87 -0.32 15.84
C PRO A 329 14.64 0.40 15.28
N THR A 330 14.68 1.74 15.22
CA THR A 330 13.50 2.61 14.97
C THR A 330 12.85 2.38 13.62
N GLN A 331 13.61 2.01 12.59
CA GLN A 331 13.05 1.65 11.29
C GLN A 331 12.22 0.36 11.35
N CYS A 332 12.63 -0.62 12.16
CA CYS A 332 11.84 -1.82 12.39
C CYS A 332 10.53 -1.50 13.13
N GLU A 333 10.60 -0.59 14.12
CA GLU A 333 9.42 -0.15 14.87
C GLU A 333 8.42 0.56 13.97
N ALA A 334 8.89 1.51 13.15
CA ALA A 334 8.05 2.20 12.17
C ALA A 334 7.38 1.23 11.20
N MET A 335 8.14 0.27 10.67
CA MET A 335 7.61 -0.73 9.74
C MET A 335 6.53 -1.61 10.38
N THR A 336 6.71 -2.05 11.62
CA THR A 336 5.71 -2.86 12.32
C THR A 336 4.45 -2.05 12.66
N MET A 337 4.56 -0.76 12.99
CA MET A 337 3.40 0.12 13.17
C MET A 337 2.63 0.34 11.87
N VAL A 338 3.32 0.57 10.75
CA VAL A 338 2.70 0.66 9.42
C VAL A 338 1.96 -0.63 9.07
N ALA A 339 2.59 -1.78 9.29
CA ALA A 339 1.95 -3.06 9.03
C ALA A 339 0.66 -3.25 9.85
N ALA A 340 0.67 -2.88 11.13
CA ALA A 340 -0.51 -2.92 11.98
C ALA A 340 -1.63 -1.99 11.47
N GLN A 341 -1.28 -0.76 11.04
CA GLN A 341 -2.25 0.19 10.49
C GLN A 341 -2.90 -0.34 9.21
N VAL A 342 -2.12 -0.93 8.30
CA VAL A 342 -2.63 -1.52 7.05
C VAL A 342 -3.60 -2.67 7.34
N MET A 343 -3.30 -3.52 8.33
CA MET A 343 -4.21 -4.60 8.75
C MET A 343 -5.53 -4.03 9.32
N GLY A 344 -5.47 -2.93 10.07
CA GLY A 344 -6.67 -2.24 10.55
C GLY A 344 -7.50 -1.63 9.42
N ASN A 345 -6.85 -1.01 8.43
CA ASN A 345 -7.51 -0.45 7.24
C ASN A 345 -8.22 -1.55 6.42
N ASP A 346 -7.65 -2.76 6.35
CA ASP A 346 -8.25 -3.91 5.67
C ASP A 346 -9.61 -4.29 6.25
N VAL A 347 -9.76 -4.22 7.55
CA VAL A 347 -11.03 -4.47 8.23
C VAL A 347 -12.10 -3.46 7.80
N ALA A 348 -11.75 -2.18 7.77
CA ALA A 348 -12.67 -1.12 7.33
C ALA A 348 -13.08 -1.29 5.86
N ILE A 349 -12.14 -1.66 4.99
CA ILE A 349 -12.39 -1.91 3.56
C ILE A 349 -13.28 -3.14 3.37
N GLY A 350 -13.00 -4.24 4.07
CA GLY A 350 -13.81 -5.46 4.00
C GLY A 350 -15.26 -5.23 4.45
N ILE A 351 -15.46 -4.50 5.57
CA ILE A 351 -16.78 -4.11 6.03
C ILE A 351 -17.47 -3.23 4.97
N GLY A 352 -16.77 -2.22 4.44
CA GLY A 352 -17.30 -1.35 3.40
C GLY A 352 -17.71 -2.11 2.14
N GLY A 353 -16.87 -3.03 1.67
CA GLY A 353 -17.14 -3.86 0.49
C GLY A 353 -18.37 -4.76 0.67
N SER A 354 -18.58 -5.29 1.89
CA SER A 354 -19.73 -6.16 2.20
C SER A 354 -21.07 -5.44 2.33
N ASN A 355 -21.09 -4.10 2.23
CA ASN A 355 -22.29 -3.28 2.42
C ASN A 355 -22.84 -2.66 1.13
N GLY A 356 -22.66 -3.31 -0.02
CA GLY A 356 -23.40 -3.00 -1.24
C GLY A 356 -24.85 -3.49 -1.13
N HIS A 357 -25.81 -2.61 -1.42
CA HIS A 357 -27.24 -2.96 -1.39
C HIS A 357 -27.86 -2.62 -2.74
N PHE A 358 -28.48 -3.63 -3.36
CA PHE A 358 -29.07 -3.52 -4.68
C PHE A 358 -28.06 -2.97 -5.70
N GLU A 359 -28.28 -1.81 -6.28
CA GLU A 359 -27.50 -1.26 -7.39
C GLU A 359 -26.40 -0.29 -6.96
N LEU A 360 -26.16 -0.10 -5.64
CA LEU A 360 -25.14 0.84 -5.18
C LEU A 360 -24.51 0.45 -3.83
N ASN A 361 -23.19 0.51 -3.77
CA ASN A 361 -22.44 0.54 -2.52
C ASN A 361 -22.25 2.00 -2.07
N VAL A 362 -22.53 2.30 -0.81
CA VAL A 362 -22.44 3.66 -0.23
C VAL A 362 -21.37 3.78 0.86
N PHE A 363 -20.29 3.00 0.76
CA PHE A 363 -19.09 3.07 1.59
C PHE A 363 -17.84 3.53 0.82
N LYS A 364 -18.01 3.99 -0.41
CA LYS A 364 -16.92 4.32 -1.33
C LYS A 364 -15.87 5.27 -0.75
N PRO A 365 -16.24 6.41 -0.12
CA PRO A 365 -15.24 7.35 0.38
C PRO A 365 -14.30 6.75 1.43
N VAL A 366 -14.84 6.00 2.40
CA VAL A 366 -14.01 5.39 3.45
C VAL A 366 -13.16 4.24 2.91
N MET A 367 -13.66 3.48 1.95
CA MET A 367 -12.89 2.40 1.31
C MET A 367 -11.66 2.95 0.60
N ILE A 368 -11.84 3.95 -0.26
CA ILE A 368 -10.71 4.49 -1.02
C ILE A 368 -9.73 5.30 -0.16
N TYR A 369 -10.20 5.99 0.87
CA TYR A 369 -9.34 6.68 1.83
C TYR A 369 -8.38 5.69 2.50
N ASN A 370 -8.90 4.59 3.04
CA ASN A 370 -8.09 3.56 3.70
C ASN A 370 -7.17 2.85 2.71
N PHE A 371 -7.63 2.60 1.47
CA PHE A 371 -6.80 1.98 0.44
C PHE A 371 -5.58 2.84 0.09
N LEU A 372 -5.80 4.10 -0.24
CA LEU A 372 -4.74 5.03 -0.63
C LEU A 372 -3.76 5.28 0.53
N HIS A 373 -4.27 5.34 1.77
CA HIS A 373 -3.45 5.44 2.96
C HIS A 373 -2.52 4.21 3.09
N SER A 374 -3.07 2.99 2.96
CA SER A 374 -2.30 1.75 3.02
C SER A 374 -1.25 1.65 1.90
N ALA A 375 -1.63 1.96 0.66
CA ALA A 375 -0.75 1.90 -0.49
C ALA A 375 0.45 2.85 -0.33
N ARG A 376 0.19 4.08 0.13
CA ARG A 376 1.23 5.08 0.42
C ARG A 376 2.15 4.61 1.55
N LEU A 377 1.58 4.18 2.68
CA LEU A 377 2.35 3.74 3.85
C LEU A 377 3.29 2.58 3.53
N ILE A 378 2.82 1.57 2.78
CA ILE A 378 3.65 0.43 2.38
C ILE A 378 4.80 0.87 1.48
N GLY A 379 4.51 1.68 0.46
CA GLY A 379 5.54 2.18 -0.44
C GLY A 379 6.62 2.97 0.29
N ASP A 380 6.20 3.95 1.08
CA ASP A 380 7.10 4.86 1.79
C ASP A 380 7.91 4.13 2.87
N VAL A 381 7.31 3.21 3.65
CA VAL A 381 8.04 2.47 4.69
C VAL A 381 9.04 1.48 4.10
N CYS A 382 8.73 0.86 2.96
CA CYS A 382 9.68 -0.01 2.27
C CYS A 382 10.91 0.78 1.81
N VAL A 383 10.74 1.99 1.28
CA VAL A 383 11.85 2.88 0.90
C VAL A 383 12.63 3.34 2.13
N ALA A 384 11.96 3.80 3.17
CA ALA A 384 12.60 4.27 4.41
C ALA A 384 13.40 3.15 5.07
N PHE A 385 12.80 1.97 5.25
CA PHE A 385 13.48 0.81 5.81
C PHE A 385 14.66 0.35 4.94
N ASN A 386 14.49 0.36 3.62
CA ASN A 386 15.57 0.07 2.69
C ASN A 386 16.77 0.99 2.92
N ASP A 387 16.55 2.31 2.82
CA ASP A 387 17.61 3.31 2.76
C ASP A 387 18.27 3.56 4.14
N LYS A 388 17.52 3.34 5.22
CA LYS A 388 17.97 3.64 6.58
C LYS A 388 18.31 2.39 7.42
N CYS A 389 17.98 1.20 6.96
CA CYS A 389 18.23 -0.04 7.67
C CYS A 389 18.83 -1.12 6.76
N ALA A 390 18.08 -1.61 5.76
CA ALA A 390 18.42 -2.82 5.02
C ALA A 390 19.78 -2.74 4.29
N VAL A 391 20.09 -1.61 3.65
CA VAL A 391 21.38 -1.42 2.93
C VAL A 391 22.59 -1.54 3.84
N GLY A 392 22.45 -1.18 5.12
CA GLY A 392 23.53 -1.18 6.11
C GLY A 392 23.56 -2.40 7.02
N ILE A 393 22.72 -3.41 6.78
CA ILE A 393 22.78 -4.66 7.56
C ILE A 393 24.10 -5.39 7.29
N GLU A 394 24.84 -5.75 8.35
CA GLU A 394 26.07 -6.52 8.29
C GLU A 394 26.06 -7.66 9.34
N PRO A 395 26.67 -8.84 9.05
CA PRO A 395 26.76 -9.92 10.01
C PRO A 395 27.79 -9.59 11.11
N LEU A 396 27.45 -9.90 12.35
CA LEU A 396 28.37 -9.83 13.50
C LEU A 396 28.97 -11.21 13.73
N HIS A 397 30.05 -11.50 13.00
CA HIS A 397 30.66 -12.83 12.89
C HIS A 397 31.04 -13.44 14.22
N ASP A 398 31.56 -12.66 15.18
CA ASP A 398 31.99 -13.18 16.49
C ASP A 398 30.80 -13.69 17.31
N ASN A 399 29.67 -12.95 17.31
CA ASN A 399 28.47 -13.38 18.01
C ASN A 399 27.81 -14.58 17.31
N ILE A 400 27.75 -14.57 15.98
CA ILE A 400 27.25 -15.70 15.19
C ILE A 400 28.06 -16.96 15.52
N LYS A 401 29.39 -16.89 15.47
CA LYS A 401 30.28 -18.01 15.79
C LYS A 401 30.12 -18.49 17.23
N LYS A 402 29.98 -17.56 18.18
CA LYS A 402 29.73 -17.89 19.59
C LYS A 402 28.44 -18.68 19.76
N HIS A 403 27.36 -18.25 19.13
CA HIS A 403 26.07 -18.96 19.19
C HIS A 403 26.14 -20.32 18.52
N VAL A 404 26.78 -20.44 17.36
CA VAL A 404 26.97 -21.75 16.68
C VAL A 404 27.75 -22.72 17.58
N ASN A 405 28.88 -22.29 18.13
CA ASN A 405 29.73 -23.14 18.96
C ASN A 405 29.07 -23.60 20.26
N ASN A 406 28.13 -22.81 20.80
CA ASN A 406 27.41 -23.13 22.02
C ASN A 406 26.13 -23.94 21.80
N SER A 407 25.72 -24.11 20.57
CA SER A 407 24.45 -24.78 20.25
C SER A 407 24.50 -26.29 20.51
N LEU A 408 23.59 -26.78 21.34
CA LEU A 408 23.42 -28.22 21.57
C LEU A 408 22.78 -28.93 20.37
N MET A 409 22.15 -28.20 19.45
CA MET A 409 21.45 -28.80 18.29
C MET A 409 22.40 -29.22 17.17
N LEU A 410 23.68 -28.89 17.27
CA LEU A 410 24.73 -29.48 16.41
C LEU A 410 24.83 -31.00 16.56
N VAL A 411 24.37 -31.56 17.69
CA VAL A 411 24.29 -33.00 17.93
C VAL A 411 23.47 -33.73 16.87
N THR A 412 22.55 -33.02 16.17
CA THR A 412 21.73 -33.58 15.10
C THR A 412 22.57 -34.20 13.97
N ALA A 413 23.78 -33.69 13.72
CA ALA A 413 24.72 -34.28 12.76
C ALA A 413 25.13 -35.73 13.13
N LEU A 414 25.05 -36.07 14.40
CA LEU A 414 25.41 -37.40 14.91
C LEU A 414 24.30 -38.48 14.74
N ASN A 415 23.08 -38.05 14.47
CA ASN A 415 21.93 -38.98 14.36
C ASN A 415 22.18 -40.12 13.35
N THR A 416 22.82 -39.83 12.22
CA THR A 416 23.14 -40.82 11.19
C THR A 416 24.36 -41.68 11.50
N LYS A 417 25.12 -41.35 12.54
CA LYS A 417 26.36 -42.04 12.92
C LYS A 417 26.18 -42.94 14.14
N ILE A 418 25.55 -42.41 15.19
CA ILE A 418 25.42 -43.12 16.46
C ILE A 418 23.97 -43.37 16.88
N GLY A 419 23.00 -42.88 16.08
CA GLY A 419 21.57 -43.00 16.33
C GLY A 419 20.99 -41.86 17.22
N TYR A 420 19.69 -41.67 17.13
CA TYR A 420 18.96 -40.58 17.77
C TYR A 420 19.08 -40.57 19.30
N TYR A 421 18.95 -41.72 19.94
CA TYR A 421 18.94 -41.77 21.41
C TYR A 421 20.30 -41.44 22.04
N LYS A 422 21.40 -41.92 21.46
CA LYS A 422 22.74 -41.56 21.91
C LYS A 422 23.05 -40.07 21.70
N ALA A 423 22.64 -39.53 20.55
CA ALA A 423 22.73 -38.08 20.28
C ALA A 423 21.92 -37.28 21.28
N ALA A 424 20.69 -37.70 21.62
CA ALA A 424 19.87 -37.05 22.62
C ALA A 424 20.51 -37.11 24.03
N GLU A 425 21.11 -38.23 24.44
CA GLU A 425 21.81 -38.37 25.70
C GLU A 425 23.01 -37.44 25.79
N ILE A 426 23.80 -37.29 24.71
CA ILE A 426 24.87 -36.32 24.63
C ILE A 426 24.36 -34.90 24.89
N ALA A 427 23.32 -34.47 24.18
CA ALA A 427 22.78 -33.11 24.32
C ALA A 427 22.23 -32.83 25.72
N GLN A 428 21.45 -33.78 26.27
CA GLN A 428 20.83 -33.67 27.60
C GLN A 428 21.89 -33.62 28.71
N THR A 429 22.93 -34.46 28.60
CA THR A 429 24.04 -34.53 29.56
C THR A 429 24.89 -33.29 29.46
N ALA A 430 25.22 -32.83 28.27
CA ALA A 430 25.95 -31.59 28.05
C ALA A 430 25.21 -30.38 28.66
N HIS A 431 23.91 -30.27 28.44
CA HIS A 431 23.05 -29.21 29.02
C HIS A 431 23.09 -29.27 30.55
N LYS A 432 22.85 -30.44 31.14
CA LYS A 432 22.78 -30.64 32.59
C LYS A 432 24.12 -30.28 33.28
N ASN A 433 25.24 -30.62 32.66
CA ASN A 433 26.57 -30.44 33.23
C ASN A 433 27.23 -29.11 32.85
N GLY A 434 26.63 -28.33 31.94
CA GLY A 434 27.26 -27.11 31.40
C GLY A 434 28.51 -27.38 30.56
N SER A 435 28.66 -28.61 30.03
CA SER A 435 29.78 -29.04 29.21
C SER A 435 29.48 -28.91 27.71
N THR A 436 30.51 -29.00 26.88
CA THR A 436 30.34 -29.01 25.42
C THR A 436 29.82 -30.37 24.92
N LEU A 437 29.21 -30.39 23.76
CA LEU A 437 28.80 -31.64 23.09
C LEU A 437 30.01 -32.59 22.90
N LYS A 438 31.15 -32.04 22.50
CA LYS A 438 32.37 -32.80 22.25
C LYS A 438 32.89 -33.49 23.54
N GLU A 439 33.08 -32.71 24.61
CA GLU A 439 33.48 -33.24 25.90
C GLU A 439 32.55 -34.32 26.43
N THR A 440 31.25 -34.10 26.28
CA THR A 440 30.25 -35.05 26.73
C THR A 440 30.23 -36.34 25.88
N ALA A 441 30.35 -36.21 24.56
CA ALA A 441 30.39 -37.36 23.68
C ALA A 441 31.57 -38.29 23.95
N ILE A 442 32.75 -37.68 24.26
CA ILE A 442 33.94 -38.41 24.63
C ILE A 442 33.77 -39.06 26.01
N SER A 443 33.27 -38.33 27.01
CA SER A 443 33.10 -38.85 28.36
C SER A 443 32.12 -39.98 28.47
N LEU A 444 31.10 -40.01 27.61
CA LEU A 444 30.14 -41.11 27.48
C LEU A 444 30.70 -42.31 26.65
N GLY A 445 31.88 -42.17 26.08
CA GLY A 445 32.50 -43.20 25.27
C GLY A 445 31.83 -43.49 23.93
N TYR A 446 31.08 -42.53 23.40
CA TYR A 446 30.34 -42.69 22.14
C TYR A 446 31.17 -42.31 20.90
N LEU A 447 32.14 -41.37 21.07
CA LEU A 447 32.97 -40.87 19.98
C LEU A 447 34.38 -40.53 20.51
N THR A 448 35.37 -40.56 19.59
CA THR A 448 36.65 -39.89 19.80
C THR A 448 36.56 -38.41 19.44
N ALA A 449 37.57 -37.64 19.82
CA ALA A 449 37.66 -36.24 19.48
C ALA A 449 37.73 -36.02 17.95
N GLU A 450 38.48 -36.87 17.26
CA GLU A 450 38.67 -36.86 15.82
C GLU A 450 37.36 -37.18 15.07
N GLU A 451 36.58 -38.16 15.56
CA GLU A 451 35.28 -38.51 15.00
C GLU A 451 34.30 -37.36 15.17
N PHE A 452 34.27 -36.74 16.34
CA PHE A 452 33.39 -35.58 16.58
C PHE A 452 33.73 -34.44 15.61
N ASP A 453 35.01 -34.06 15.51
CA ASP A 453 35.45 -32.97 14.63
C ASP A 453 35.26 -33.29 13.13
N ALA A 454 35.28 -34.56 12.77
CA ALA A 454 34.99 -34.98 11.38
C ALA A 454 33.51 -34.92 11.03
N TRP A 455 32.60 -35.23 11.97
CA TRP A 455 31.18 -35.39 11.72
C TRP A 455 30.32 -34.19 12.06
N VAL A 456 30.70 -33.41 13.07
CA VAL A 456 29.95 -32.21 13.51
C VAL A 456 30.56 -30.97 12.86
N LYS A 457 30.12 -30.69 11.64
CA LYS A 457 30.52 -29.52 10.85
C LYS A 457 29.27 -28.70 10.52
N PRO A 458 29.06 -27.57 11.18
CA PRO A 458 27.86 -26.74 10.95
C PRO A 458 27.65 -26.37 9.47
N GLU A 459 28.74 -26.15 8.72
CA GLU A 459 28.72 -25.85 7.29
C GLU A 459 28.14 -26.97 6.42
N ASN A 460 28.17 -28.23 6.89
CA ASN A 460 27.59 -29.37 6.19
C ASN A 460 26.13 -29.64 6.59
N MET A 461 25.59 -28.86 7.53
CA MET A 461 24.23 -29.02 8.05
C MET A 461 23.21 -28.07 7.39
N VAL A 462 23.65 -27.21 6.51
CA VAL A 462 22.81 -26.12 5.93
C VAL A 462 22.11 -26.53 4.62
N GLY A 463 22.30 -27.78 4.14
CA GLY A 463 21.73 -28.25 2.88
C GLY A 463 22.34 -27.57 1.65
N GLU A 464 21.66 -27.67 0.53
CA GLU A 464 22.03 -26.98 -0.72
C GLU A 464 21.67 -25.50 -0.63
N ILE A 465 22.62 -24.63 -1.02
CA ILE A 465 22.44 -23.16 -0.99
C ILE A 465 22.10 -22.68 -2.40
N ASN A 466 20.82 -22.62 -2.71
CA ASN A 466 20.27 -22.10 -3.96
C ASN A 466 19.70 -20.69 -3.72
N LEU A 467 20.55 -19.64 -3.86
CA LEU A 467 20.20 -18.23 -3.60
C LEU A 467 20.42 -17.35 -4.84
#